data_fa3c269f1f1e8f87232e40e03d711931
#
_entry.id   fa3c269f1f1e8f87232e40e03d711931
#
_cell.length_a   1.000
_cell.length_b   1.000
_cell.length_c   1.000
_cell.angle_alpha   90.00
_cell.angle_beta   90.00
_cell.angle_gamma   90.00
#
_symmetry.space_group_name_H-M   'P 1'
#
loop_
_entity.id
_entity.type
_entity.pdbx_description
1 polymer ?
#
loop_
_entity_poly.entity_id
_entity_poly.type
_entity_poly.pdbx_seq_one_letter_code
_entity_poly.pdbx_strand_id
1 'polypeptide(L)'
;MGLAALCVGVLAPAAAASALPQYVDLGDSYASGVGTRVFYNEECSRSPDAYGPKVAAARGYTLSFQACSGAKTGDVNGKQLGTLSSTTNLVTISIGGNDAGFSNVIVNCALYYFTCGGAINEANSFIANQLPGLLDTTYNNIRSRATTAHVVVVGYPHLFTSTGTTCNVNFLTSSNEKRLNETADKLDAAIKARAEGHKFTFVDPRNAFLPHEVCSSSEWLNGQSNPLSESYHPNVSGQAEFTTEVEKVLP
;
A
#
# COMPACT_ATOMS: atom_id res chain seq x y z
N MET A 1 18.65 -75.41 18.73
CA MET A 1 18.59 -74.63 17.42
C MET A 1 17.65 -73.47 17.62
N GLY A 2 18.19 -72.31 17.89
CA GLY A 2 17.38 -71.08 18.06
C GLY A 2 17.42 -70.23 16.79
N LEU A 3 16.26 -69.91 16.17
CA LEU A 3 16.12 -68.99 15.06
C LEU A 3 16.12 -67.58 15.65
N ALA A 4 17.11 -66.75 15.29
CA ALA A 4 17.11 -65.31 15.50
C ALA A 4 16.34 -64.64 14.34
N ALA A 5 15.22 -64.00 14.65
CA ALA A 5 14.49 -63.16 13.68
C ALA A 5 15.16 -61.80 13.58
N LEU A 6 15.73 -61.47 12.42
CA LEU A 6 16.20 -60.11 12.10
C LEU A 6 14.98 -59.24 11.78
N CYS A 7 14.68 -58.27 12.65
CA CYS A 7 13.76 -57.17 12.29
C CYS A 7 14.51 -56.12 11.47
N VAL A 8 14.22 -56.07 10.17
CA VAL A 8 14.69 -54.97 9.32
C VAL A 8 13.73 -53.79 9.50
N GLY A 9 14.17 -52.80 10.23
CA GLY A 9 13.43 -51.54 10.40
C GLY A 9 13.49 -50.71 9.09
N VAL A 10 12.36 -50.55 8.43
CA VAL A 10 12.23 -49.64 7.27
C VAL A 10 12.17 -48.22 7.82
N LEU A 11 13.24 -47.43 7.68
CA LEU A 11 13.24 -46.02 7.93
C LEU A 11 12.46 -45.33 6.77
N ALA A 12 11.24 -44.84 7.05
CA ALA A 12 10.51 -43.98 6.12
C ALA A 12 11.27 -42.63 5.97
N PRO A 13 11.46 -42.14 4.75
CA PRO A 13 12.10 -40.85 4.55
C PRO A 13 11.22 -39.76 5.20
N ALA A 14 11.81 -38.93 6.06
CA ALA A 14 11.17 -37.73 6.58
C ALA A 14 10.85 -36.82 5.44
N ALA A 15 9.54 -36.50 5.23
CA ALA A 15 9.13 -35.51 4.25
C ALA A 15 9.76 -34.15 4.61
N ALA A 16 10.60 -33.62 3.75
CA ALA A 16 11.13 -32.28 3.91
C ALA A 16 9.95 -31.30 3.95
N ALA A 17 9.81 -30.57 5.06
CA ALA A 17 8.83 -29.49 5.14
C ALA A 17 9.18 -28.46 4.06
N SER A 18 8.24 -28.21 3.12
CA SER A 18 8.42 -27.16 2.12
C SER A 18 8.51 -25.82 2.83
N ALA A 19 9.50 -25.00 2.46
CA ALA A 19 9.62 -23.66 2.98
C ALA A 19 8.34 -22.86 2.63
N LEU A 20 7.87 -22.05 3.58
CA LEU A 20 6.71 -21.18 3.35
C LEU A 20 7.03 -20.19 2.23
N PRO A 21 6.04 -19.85 1.39
CA PRO A 21 6.24 -18.90 0.29
C PRO A 21 6.63 -17.53 0.84
N GLN A 22 7.49 -16.81 0.08
CA GLN A 22 8.08 -15.54 0.48
C GLN A 22 7.25 -14.38 -0.03
N TYR A 23 6.90 -13.46 0.84
CA TYR A 23 6.17 -12.24 0.54
C TYR A 23 6.98 -11.01 0.97
N VAL A 24 7.09 -10.01 0.10
CA VAL A 24 7.73 -8.72 0.39
C VAL A 24 6.69 -7.61 0.22
N ASP A 25 6.43 -6.86 1.28
CA ASP A 25 5.54 -5.70 1.27
C ASP A 25 6.35 -4.41 1.28
N LEU A 26 6.18 -3.61 0.22
CA LEU A 26 6.90 -2.39 -0.08
C LEU A 26 5.94 -1.20 -0.04
N GLY A 27 6.50 0.01 0.01
CA GLY A 27 5.71 1.21 -0.22
C GLY A 27 5.84 2.27 0.86
N ASP A 28 4.80 3.07 0.96
CA ASP A 28 4.73 4.26 1.79
C ASP A 28 3.86 4.05 3.06
N SER A 29 3.26 5.13 3.57
CA SER A 29 2.44 5.13 4.78
C SER A 29 1.13 4.33 4.65
N TYR A 30 0.59 4.18 3.44
CA TYR A 30 -0.61 3.37 3.19
C TYR A 30 -0.29 1.89 3.34
N ALA A 31 0.87 1.46 2.87
CA ALA A 31 1.36 0.10 3.06
C ALA A 31 1.86 -0.14 4.48
N SER A 32 2.58 0.81 5.10
CA SER A 32 3.09 0.64 6.47
C SER A 32 1.99 0.65 7.54
N GLY A 33 0.80 1.21 7.26
CA GLY A 33 -0.36 1.18 8.15
C GLY A 33 -0.43 2.33 9.16
N VAL A 34 0.02 3.54 8.78
CA VAL A 34 0.07 4.74 9.66
C VAL A 34 -1.25 5.02 10.36
N GLY A 35 -2.39 4.93 9.64
CA GLY A 35 -3.71 5.25 10.20
C GLY A 35 -4.23 4.30 11.26
N THR A 36 -3.58 3.16 11.50
CA THR A 36 -3.98 2.18 12.52
C THR A 36 -3.62 2.61 13.94
N ARG A 37 -2.65 3.51 14.09
CA ARG A 37 -2.18 4.06 15.38
C ARG A 37 -1.51 3.04 16.30
N VAL A 38 -1.15 1.88 15.78
CA VAL A 38 -0.43 0.82 16.52
C VAL A 38 0.79 0.43 15.70
N PHE A 39 1.99 0.65 16.24
CA PHE A 39 3.23 0.39 15.54
C PHE A 39 4.16 -0.49 16.38
N TYR A 40 4.83 -1.45 15.74
CA TYR A 40 5.95 -2.18 16.33
C TYR A 40 7.30 -1.64 15.84
N ASN A 41 7.30 -0.79 14.81
CA ASN A 41 8.45 -0.07 14.31
C ASN A 41 8.05 1.39 14.10
N GLU A 42 8.44 2.27 15.00
CA GLU A 42 8.08 3.69 15.01
C GLU A 42 8.74 4.46 13.87
N GLU A 43 9.97 4.13 13.49
CA GLU A 43 10.73 4.83 12.46
C GLU A 43 10.00 4.83 11.11
N CYS A 44 9.45 3.68 10.72
CA CYS A 44 8.69 3.52 9.49
C CYS A 44 7.17 3.48 9.71
N SER A 45 6.71 3.63 10.95
CA SER A 45 5.31 3.48 11.36
C SER A 45 4.69 2.17 10.84
N ARG A 46 5.41 1.05 11.01
CA ARG A 46 4.92 -0.27 10.58
C ARG A 46 3.97 -0.84 11.60
N SER A 47 2.76 -1.12 11.14
CA SER A 47 1.67 -1.65 11.95
C SER A 47 1.49 -3.17 11.75
N PRO A 48 1.21 -3.93 12.82
CA PRO A 48 0.75 -5.30 12.68
C PRO A 48 -0.64 -5.38 12.02
N ASP A 49 -1.39 -4.28 12.05
CA ASP A 49 -2.71 -4.15 11.47
C ASP A 49 -2.71 -3.66 10.00
N ALA A 50 -1.54 -3.43 9.40
CA ALA A 50 -1.41 -3.12 7.98
C ALA A 50 -1.83 -4.32 7.10
N TYR A 51 -2.23 -4.07 5.86
CA TYR A 51 -2.69 -5.12 4.95
C TYR A 51 -1.61 -6.18 4.66
N GLY A 52 -0.33 -5.78 4.57
CA GLY A 52 0.77 -6.72 4.35
C GLY A 52 0.85 -7.83 5.38
N PRO A 53 0.97 -7.53 6.69
CA PRO A 53 0.90 -8.53 7.76
C PRO A 53 -0.39 -9.36 7.75
N LYS A 54 -1.55 -8.75 7.47
CA LYS A 54 -2.84 -9.47 7.43
C LYS A 54 -2.89 -10.47 6.27
N VAL A 55 -2.47 -10.10 5.07
CA VAL A 55 -2.35 -11.01 3.91
C VAL A 55 -1.37 -12.14 4.22
N ALA A 56 -0.21 -11.82 4.81
CA ALA A 56 0.79 -12.83 5.18
C ALA A 56 0.21 -13.87 6.15
N ALA A 57 -0.51 -13.42 7.18
CA ALA A 57 -1.14 -14.30 8.16
C ALA A 57 -2.26 -15.16 7.53
N ALA A 58 -3.09 -14.58 6.68
CA ALA A 58 -4.21 -15.29 6.03
C ALA A 58 -3.73 -16.37 5.06
N ARG A 59 -2.62 -16.15 4.37
CA ARG A 59 -2.09 -17.04 3.31
C ARG A 59 -0.89 -17.88 3.76
N GLY A 60 -0.41 -17.73 4.98
CA GLY A 60 0.75 -18.47 5.48
C GLY A 60 2.06 -18.12 4.79
N TYR A 61 2.25 -16.85 4.42
CA TYR A 61 3.50 -16.35 3.84
C TYR A 61 4.51 -15.99 4.93
N THR A 62 5.79 -16.15 4.60
CA THR A 62 6.88 -15.51 5.35
C THR A 62 7.03 -14.07 4.86
N LEU A 63 6.66 -13.10 5.69
CA LEU A 63 6.65 -11.69 5.33
C LEU A 63 8.01 -11.02 5.58
N SER A 64 8.49 -10.29 4.58
CA SER A 64 9.49 -9.23 4.70
C SER A 64 8.80 -7.88 4.54
N PHE A 65 8.51 -7.20 5.65
CA PHE A 65 7.78 -5.94 5.67
C PHE A 65 8.75 -4.76 5.56
N GLN A 66 8.83 -4.15 4.38
CA GLN A 66 9.79 -3.10 4.05
C GLN A 66 9.15 -1.72 3.88
N ALA A 67 7.82 -1.62 3.76
CA ALA A 67 7.13 -0.34 3.62
C ALA A 67 7.51 0.64 4.74
N CYS A 68 7.57 1.92 4.42
CA CYS A 68 8.01 2.95 5.36
C CYS A 68 7.24 4.25 5.11
N SER A 69 6.68 4.81 6.17
CA SER A 69 5.92 6.07 6.13
C SER A 69 6.73 7.18 5.45
N GLY A 70 6.09 7.93 4.56
CA GLY A 70 6.73 9.03 3.82
C GLY A 70 7.59 8.61 2.63
N ALA A 71 7.76 7.30 2.38
CA ALA A 71 8.61 6.83 1.29
C ALA A 71 8.14 7.33 -0.07
N LYS A 72 9.11 7.68 -0.90
CA LYS A 72 8.98 7.97 -2.33
C LYS A 72 9.55 6.82 -3.15
N THR A 73 9.34 6.83 -4.45
CA THR A 73 9.92 5.85 -5.38
C THR A 73 11.44 5.70 -5.22
N GLY A 74 12.14 6.83 -4.99
CA GLY A 74 13.58 6.84 -4.70
C GLY A 74 13.94 6.10 -3.41
N ASP A 75 13.13 6.21 -2.36
CA ASP A 75 13.36 5.49 -1.10
C ASP A 75 13.12 3.99 -1.26
N VAL A 76 12.06 3.60 -2.00
CA VAL A 76 11.84 2.19 -2.35
C VAL A 76 13.08 1.63 -3.05
N ASN A 77 13.55 2.30 -4.10
CA ASN A 77 14.71 1.85 -4.88
C ASN A 77 16.00 1.77 -4.05
N GLY A 78 16.21 2.71 -3.13
CA GLY A 78 17.42 2.78 -2.31
C GLY A 78 17.43 1.92 -1.06
N LYS A 79 16.25 1.63 -0.46
CA LYS A 79 16.17 1.10 0.90
C LYS A 79 15.30 -0.14 1.07
N GLN A 80 14.29 -0.37 0.19
CA GLN A 80 13.29 -1.41 0.44
C GLN A 80 13.49 -2.69 -0.39
N LEU A 81 14.26 -2.65 -1.48
CA LEU A 81 14.39 -3.77 -2.40
C LEU A 81 15.40 -4.85 -1.99
N GLY A 82 16.09 -4.67 -0.86
CA GLY A 82 17.20 -5.54 -0.45
C GLY A 82 16.79 -6.98 -0.12
N THR A 83 15.52 -7.23 0.20
CA THR A 83 14.99 -8.56 0.54
C THR A 83 14.33 -9.27 -0.65
N LEU A 84 14.17 -8.60 -1.78
CA LEU A 84 13.68 -9.22 -3.01
C LEU A 84 14.72 -10.19 -3.57
N SER A 85 14.23 -11.34 -4.03
CA SER A 85 15.05 -12.38 -4.66
C SER A 85 14.24 -13.15 -5.70
N SER A 86 14.89 -14.03 -6.45
CA SER A 86 14.23 -14.94 -7.40
C SER A 86 13.27 -15.94 -6.73
N THR A 87 13.36 -16.11 -5.40
CA THR A 87 12.45 -16.95 -4.61
C THR A 87 11.27 -16.19 -4.01
N THR A 88 11.19 -14.86 -4.21
CA THR A 88 10.03 -14.08 -3.80
C THR A 88 8.80 -14.48 -4.61
N ASN A 89 7.72 -14.87 -3.93
CA ASN A 89 6.48 -15.34 -4.55
C ASN A 89 5.47 -14.20 -4.74
N LEU A 90 5.37 -13.30 -3.76
CA LEU A 90 4.45 -12.17 -3.74
C LEU A 90 5.19 -10.87 -3.42
N VAL A 91 4.84 -9.82 -4.13
CA VAL A 91 5.21 -8.44 -3.78
C VAL A 91 3.96 -7.59 -3.80
N THR A 92 3.74 -6.79 -2.76
CA THR A 92 2.75 -5.71 -2.77
C THR A 92 3.47 -4.36 -2.68
N ILE A 93 2.87 -3.31 -3.24
CA ILE A 93 3.42 -1.95 -3.16
C ILE A 93 2.32 -0.90 -3.32
N SER A 94 2.28 0.07 -2.39
CA SER A 94 1.58 1.37 -2.55
C SER A 94 2.63 2.47 -2.59
N ILE A 95 2.74 3.19 -3.71
CA ILE A 95 3.80 4.19 -3.89
C ILE A 95 3.42 5.23 -4.95
N GLY A 96 3.94 6.44 -4.81
CA GLY A 96 3.79 7.53 -5.77
C GLY A 96 3.05 8.75 -5.21
N GLY A 97 2.24 8.58 -4.17
CA GLY A 97 1.53 9.68 -3.51
C GLY A 97 2.48 10.73 -2.93
N ASN A 98 3.54 10.30 -2.26
CA ASN A 98 4.56 11.20 -1.70
C ASN A 98 5.46 11.83 -2.77
N ASP A 99 5.71 11.15 -3.89
CA ASP A 99 6.41 11.74 -5.04
C ASP A 99 5.64 12.92 -5.60
N ALA A 100 4.32 12.78 -5.74
CA ALA A 100 3.41 13.84 -6.16
C ALA A 100 3.17 14.92 -5.09
N GLY A 101 3.74 14.78 -3.90
CA GLY A 101 3.55 15.72 -2.79
C GLY A 101 2.14 15.74 -2.22
N PHE A 102 1.34 14.67 -2.41
CA PHE A 102 -0.09 14.67 -2.14
C PHE A 102 -0.42 15.00 -0.67
N SER A 103 0.36 14.49 0.30
CA SER A 103 0.20 14.85 1.71
C SER A 103 0.37 16.36 1.95
N ASN A 104 1.36 16.99 1.32
CA ASN A 104 1.58 18.43 1.43
C ASN A 104 0.46 19.22 0.75
N VAL A 105 -0.10 18.71 -0.35
CA VAL A 105 -1.25 19.32 -1.03
C VAL A 105 -2.45 19.34 -0.09
N ILE A 106 -2.76 18.23 0.59
CA ILE A 106 -3.88 18.16 1.55
C ILE A 106 -3.68 19.16 2.68
N VAL A 107 -2.49 19.17 3.31
CA VAL A 107 -2.16 20.11 4.40
C VAL A 107 -2.28 21.56 3.92
N ASN A 108 -1.76 21.87 2.72
CA ASN A 108 -1.83 23.19 2.14
C ASN A 108 -3.29 23.62 1.93
N CYS A 109 -4.12 22.72 1.39
CA CYS A 109 -5.54 22.98 1.19
C CYS A 109 -6.32 23.14 2.50
N ALA A 110 -5.93 22.39 3.55
CA ALA A 110 -6.57 22.46 4.86
C ALA A 110 -6.20 23.73 5.64
N LEU A 111 -5.00 24.28 5.42
CA LEU A 111 -4.49 25.45 6.16
C LEU A 111 -4.57 26.75 5.37
N TYR A 112 -4.46 26.72 4.05
CA TYR A 112 -4.29 27.90 3.21
C TYR A 112 -5.20 27.89 1.99
N TYR A 113 -6.40 28.39 2.15
CA TYR A 113 -7.42 28.41 1.09
C TYR A 113 -6.91 28.96 -0.26
N PHE A 114 -6.15 30.06 -0.25
CA PHE A 114 -5.72 30.75 -1.48
C PHE A 114 -4.62 30.02 -2.26
N THR A 115 -3.85 29.15 -1.63
CA THR A 115 -2.74 28.43 -2.29
C THR A 115 -3.10 27.01 -2.69
N CYS A 116 -4.21 26.47 -2.19
CA CYS A 116 -4.69 25.11 -2.47
C CYS A 116 -4.75 24.81 -3.98
N GLY A 117 -5.31 25.75 -4.77
CA GLY A 117 -5.43 25.56 -6.22
C GLY A 117 -4.10 25.41 -6.95
N GLY A 118 -3.09 26.18 -6.52
CA GLY A 118 -1.72 26.08 -7.05
C GLY A 118 -1.09 24.72 -6.72
N ALA A 119 -1.15 24.31 -5.44
CA ALA A 119 -0.61 23.05 -4.99
C ALA A 119 -1.23 21.82 -5.70
N ILE A 120 -2.56 21.82 -5.91
CA ILE A 120 -3.24 20.79 -6.70
C ILE A 120 -2.74 20.76 -8.15
N ASN A 121 -2.56 21.91 -8.78
CA ASN A 121 -2.10 21.99 -10.17
C ASN A 121 -0.66 21.49 -10.32
N GLU A 122 0.23 21.80 -9.37
CA GLU A 122 1.59 21.30 -9.33
C GLU A 122 1.62 19.78 -9.19
N ALA A 123 0.85 19.22 -8.24
CA ALA A 123 0.72 17.77 -8.08
C ALA A 123 0.20 17.09 -9.36
N ASN A 124 -0.86 17.64 -9.98
CA ASN A 124 -1.39 17.10 -11.23
C ASN A 124 -0.37 17.15 -12.38
N SER A 125 0.43 18.22 -12.46
CA SER A 125 1.51 18.34 -13.46
C SER A 125 2.61 17.29 -13.21
N PHE A 126 2.99 17.09 -11.96
CA PHE A 126 3.97 16.06 -11.58
C PHE A 126 3.47 14.65 -11.92
N ILE A 127 2.23 14.33 -11.55
CA ILE A 127 1.57 13.04 -11.84
C ILE A 127 1.58 12.76 -13.34
N ALA A 128 1.29 13.77 -14.17
CA ALA A 128 1.23 13.59 -15.61
C ALA A 128 2.61 13.44 -16.27
N ASN A 129 3.62 14.20 -15.82
CA ASN A 129 4.84 14.39 -16.58
C ASN A 129 6.09 13.72 -15.97
N GLN A 130 6.11 13.47 -14.65
CA GLN A 130 7.32 12.97 -13.96
C GLN A 130 7.09 11.60 -13.31
N LEU A 131 5.96 11.43 -12.63
CA LEU A 131 5.67 10.19 -11.89
C LEU A 131 5.76 8.91 -12.75
N PRO A 132 5.29 8.88 -14.03
CA PRO A 132 5.35 7.67 -14.84
C PRO A 132 6.76 7.08 -14.97
N GLY A 133 7.77 7.92 -15.23
CA GLY A 133 9.16 7.47 -15.36
C GLY A 133 9.76 6.96 -14.04
N LEU A 134 9.35 7.55 -12.91
CA LEU A 134 9.77 7.12 -11.58
C LEU A 134 9.18 5.75 -11.22
N LEU A 135 7.89 5.55 -11.52
CA LEU A 135 7.21 4.26 -11.35
C LEU A 135 7.82 3.18 -12.24
N ASP A 136 8.09 3.47 -13.52
CA ASP A 136 8.74 2.53 -14.43
C ASP A 136 10.10 2.08 -13.89
N THR A 137 10.90 3.00 -13.39
CA THR A 137 12.20 2.68 -12.78
C THR A 137 12.02 1.74 -11.58
N THR A 138 11.06 2.04 -10.71
CA THR A 138 10.80 1.22 -9.50
C THR A 138 10.28 -0.17 -9.88
N TYR A 139 9.34 -0.27 -10.82
CA TYR A 139 8.76 -1.54 -11.25
C TYR A 139 9.77 -2.41 -12.01
N ASN A 140 10.65 -1.82 -12.82
CA ASN A 140 11.78 -2.52 -13.43
C ASN A 140 12.73 -3.09 -12.36
N ASN A 141 13.05 -2.31 -11.33
CA ASN A 141 13.91 -2.73 -10.23
C ASN A 141 13.29 -3.88 -9.41
N ILE A 142 11.98 -3.85 -9.17
CA ILE A 142 11.24 -4.95 -8.54
C ILE A 142 11.31 -6.19 -9.42
N ARG A 143 10.95 -6.09 -10.70
CA ARG A 143 10.92 -7.23 -11.62
C ARG A 143 12.29 -7.85 -11.83
N SER A 144 13.37 -7.05 -11.88
CA SER A 144 14.73 -7.56 -12.07
C SER A 144 15.22 -8.40 -10.89
N ARG A 145 14.70 -8.18 -9.67
CA ARG A 145 15.08 -8.92 -8.47
C ARG A 145 14.12 -10.09 -8.18
N ALA A 146 12.82 -9.86 -8.35
CA ALA A 146 11.76 -10.84 -8.12
C ALA A 146 11.14 -11.25 -9.46
N THR A 147 11.91 -12.00 -10.24
CA THR A 147 11.64 -12.26 -11.68
C THR A 147 10.34 -13.00 -11.93
N THR A 148 9.91 -13.85 -11.00
CA THR A 148 8.71 -14.69 -11.11
C THR A 148 7.60 -14.31 -10.13
N ALA A 149 7.84 -13.32 -9.27
CA ALA A 149 6.87 -12.91 -8.26
C ALA A 149 5.55 -12.43 -8.89
N HIS A 150 4.44 -12.78 -8.26
CA HIS A 150 3.19 -12.05 -8.47
C HIS A 150 3.32 -10.67 -7.81
N VAL A 151 3.18 -9.61 -8.59
CA VAL A 151 3.32 -8.23 -8.09
C VAL A 151 1.97 -7.56 -8.13
N VAL A 152 1.53 -7.07 -6.99
CA VAL A 152 0.28 -6.34 -6.79
C VAL A 152 0.59 -4.90 -6.41
N VAL A 153 0.15 -3.96 -7.21
CA VAL A 153 0.23 -2.53 -6.94
C VAL A 153 -1.10 -2.08 -6.39
N VAL A 154 -1.10 -1.54 -5.18
CA VAL A 154 -2.31 -1.09 -4.48
C VAL A 154 -2.43 0.42 -4.63
N GLY A 155 -3.54 0.88 -5.22
CA GLY A 155 -3.87 2.28 -5.40
C GLY A 155 -4.33 2.97 -4.12
N TYR A 156 -4.75 4.22 -4.26
CA TYR A 156 -5.21 5.07 -3.17
C TYR A 156 -6.72 5.31 -3.26
N PRO A 157 -7.47 5.28 -2.15
CA PRO A 157 -8.90 5.57 -2.15
C PRO A 157 -9.15 7.07 -2.34
N HIS A 158 -10.38 7.44 -2.68
CA HIS A 158 -10.84 8.79 -2.46
C HIS A 158 -10.83 9.11 -0.96
N LEU A 159 -10.50 10.36 -0.62
CA LEU A 159 -10.41 10.78 0.77
C LEU A 159 -11.74 11.29 1.31
N PHE A 160 -12.54 11.97 0.50
CA PHE A 160 -13.70 12.74 0.96
C PHE A 160 -14.99 12.29 0.29
N THR A 161 -16.08 12.29 1.07
CA THR A 161 -17.40 11.98 0.52
C THR A 161 -17.81 12.99 -0.55
N SER A 162 -18.50 12.53 -1.58
CA SER A 162 -19.03 13.38 -2.65
C SER A 162 -20.24 14.22 -2.21
N THR A 163 -20.73 14.05 -0.98
CA THR A 163 -21.94 14.70 -0.46
C THR A 163 -21.73 16.17 -0.08
N GLY A 164 -20.50 16.66 -0.12
CA GLY A 164 -20.17 18.04 0.25
C GLY A 164 -20.30 18.33 1.75
N THR A 165 -20.31 17.29 2.58
CA THR A 165 -20.35 17.43 4.03
C THR A 165 -18.92 17.66 4.53
N THR A 166 -18.61 18.88 4.98
CA THR A 166 -17.34 19.21 5.61
C THR A 166 -17.38 18.81 7.08
N CYS A 167 -16.71 17.74 7.44
CA CYS A 167 -16.51 17.34 8.83
C CYS A 167 -15.01 17.11 9.08
N ASN A 168 -14.50 17.50 10.25
CA ASN A 168 -13.11 17.27 10.69
C ASN A 168 -12.03 17.62 9.65
N VAL A 169 -12.26 18.64 8.81
CA VAL A 169 -11.38 18.97 7.68
C VAL A 169 -10.90 20.42 7.70
N ASN A 170 -11.09 21.14 8.81
CA ASN A 170 -10.72 22.55 8.98
C ASN A 170 -11.28 23.46 7.87
N PHE A 171 -10.38 24.08 7.08
CA PHE A 171 -10.72 25.03 6.03
C PHE A 171 -10.94 24.40 4.65
N LEU A 172 -10.99 23.06 4.54
CA LEU A 172 -11.32 22.42 3.28
C LEU A 172 -12.76 22.75 2.89
N THR A 173 -12.92 23.24 1.69
CA THR A 173 -14.25 23.44 1.07
C THR A 173 -14.61 22.21 0.26
N SER A 174 -15.91 21.93 0.10
CA SER A 174 -16.38 20.82 -0.76
C SER A 174 -15.82 20.88 -2.18
N SER A 175 -15.56 22.08 -2.70
CA SER A 175 -14.89 22.24 -4.01
C SER A 175 -13.45 21.74 -3.99
N ASN A 176 -12.70 21.99 -2.92
CA ASN A 176 -11.32 21.52 -2.78
C ASN A 176 -11.28 20.00 -2.49
N GLU A 177 -12.19 19.47 -1.68
CA GLU A 177 -12.35 18.03 -1.46
C GLU A 177 -12.57 17.27 -2.77
N LYS A 178 -13.51 17.76 -3.59
CA LYS A 178 -13.75 17.22 -4.94
C LYS A 178 -12.48 17.22 -5.80
N ARG A 179 -11.75 18.34 -5.83
CA ARG A 179 -10.50 18.45 -6.60
C ARG A 179 -9.40 17.54 -6.09
N LEU A 180 -9.34 17.31 -4.77
CA LEU A 180 -8.40 16.35 -4.17
C LEU A 180 -8.74 14.91 -4.57
N ASN A 181 -10.02 14.52 -4.58
CA ASN A 181 -10.46 13.24 -5.10
C ASN A 181 -10.15 13.09 -6.61
N GLU A 182 -10.39 14.12 -7.42
CA GLU A 182 -10.00 14.14 -8.84
C GLU A 182 -8.48 14.02 -9.04
N THR A 183 -7.68 14.50 -8.08
CA THR A 183 -6.22 14.33 -8.11
C THR A 183 -5.83 12.90 -7.75
N ALA A 184 -6.53 12.27 -6.79
CA ALA A 184 -6.37 10.85 -6.49
C ALA A 184 -6.73 9.98 -7.70
N ASP A 185 -7.79 10.32 -8.45
CA ASP A 185 -8.14 9.63 -9.70
C ASP A 185 -7.01 9.67 -10.74
N LYS A 186 -6.38 10.83 -10.91
CA LYS A 186 -5.25 10.98 -11.84
C LYS A 186 -4.01 10.22 -11.38
N LEU A 187 -3.76 10.22 -10.08
CA LEU A 187 -2.67 9.46 -9.45
C LEU A 187 -2.86 7.97 -9.73
N ASP A 188 -4.03 7.43 -9.40
CA ASP A 188 -4.32 6.02 -9.60
C ASP A 188 -4.34 5.63 -11.08
N ALA A 189 -4.82 6.50 -11.97
CA ALA A 189 -4.76 6.24 -13.41
C ALA A 189 -3.32 6.13 -13.91
N ALA A 190 -2.41 6.99 -13.43
CA ALA A 190 -0.99 6.91 -13.76
C ALA A 190 -0.34 5.65 -13.19
N ILE A 191 -0.59 5.32 -11.92
CA ILE A 191 -0.07 4.12 -11.26
C ILE A 191 -0.56 2.86 -11.98
N LYS A 192 -1.87 2.76 -12.24
CA LYS A 192 -2.49 1.64 -12.96
C LYS A 192 -1.86 1.43 -14.33
N ALA A 193 -1.76 2.48 -15.13
CA ALA A 193 -1.20 2.38 -16.47
C ALA A 193 0.25 1.86 -16.46
N ARG A 194 1.06 2.26 -15.47
CA ARG A 194 2.44 1.76 -15.34
C ARG A 194 2.46 0.33 -14.81
N ALA A 195 1.65 0.00 -13.80
CA ALA A 195 1.54 -1.36 -13.26
C ALA A 195 1.16 -2.37 -14.36
N GLU A 196 0.10 -2.10 -15.09
CA GLU A 196 -0.36 -2.95 -16.20
C GLU A 196 0.68 -3.06 -17.32
N GLY A 197 1.38 -1.97 -17.65
CA GLY A 197 2.48 -1.95 -18.61
C GLY A 197 3.64 -2.89 -18.22
N HIS A 198 3.88 -3.08 -16.93
CA HIS A 198 4.86 -4.02 -16.36
C HIS A 198 4.28 -5.43 -16.09
N LYS A 199 3.04 -5.70 -16.50
CA LYS A 199 2.31 -6.94 -16.21
C LYS A 199 2.15 -7.20 -14.71
N PHE A 200 1.99 -6.14 -13.93
CA PHE A 200 1.63 -6.17 -12.53
C PHE A 200 0.11 -6.06 -12.40
N THR A 201 -0.45 -6.66 -11.37
CA THR A 201 -1.86 -6.53 -11.04
C THR A 201 -2.09 -5.21 -10.30
N PHE A 202 -3.05 -4.42 -10.74
CA PHE A 202 -3.46 -3.20 -10.03
C PHE A 202 -4.72 -3.47 -9.21
N VAL A 203 -4.70 -3.12 -7.95
CA VAL A 203 -5.86 -3.10 -7.04
C VAL A 203 -6.35 -1.67 -6.90
N ASP A 204 -7.59 -1.45 -7.30
CA ASP A 204 -8.28 -0.16 -7.21
C ASP A 204 -9.23 -0.14 -6.00
N PRO A 205 -8.86 0.51 -4.89
CA PRO A 205 -9.66 0.48 -3.67
C PRO A 205 -10.85 1.45 -3.68
N ARG A 206 -10.93 2.37 -4.67
CA ARG A 206 -11.86 3.50 -4.64
C ARG A 206 -13.31 3.08 -4.49
N ASN A 207 -13.76 2.06 -5.23
CA ASN A 207 -15.14 1.59 -5.13
C ASN A 207 -15.50 1.00 -3.77
N ALA A 208 -14.58 0.26 -3.16
CA ALA A 208 -14.80 -0.32 -1.83
C ALA A 208 -14.86 0.76 -0.74
N PHE A 209 -14.05 1.81 -0.88
CA PHE A 209 -13.98 2.90 0.08
C PHE A 209 -15.06 3.98 -0.08
N LEU A 210 -15.77 4.05 -1.22
CA LEU A 210 -16.79 5.07 -1.48
C LEU A 210 -17.79 5.32 -0.32
N PRO A 211 -18.36 4.28 0.34
CA PRO A 211 -19.27 4.50 1.47
C PRO A 211 -18.54 4.77 2.79
N HIS A 212 -17.20 4.79 2.78
CA HIS A 212 -16.34 4.81 3.98
C HIS A 212 -15.28 5.92 3.98
N GLU A 213 -15.42 6.88 3.10
CA GLU A 213 -14.56 8.07 3.01
C GLU A 213 -14.69 8.95 4.26
N VAL A 214 -13.78 9.90 4.43
CA VAL A 214 -13.87 10.90 5.50
C VAL A 214 -15.22 11.62 5.40
N CYS A 215 -15.87 11.81 6.52
CA CYS A 215 -17.23 12.35 6.67
C CYS A 215 -18.37 11.36 6.37
N SER A 216 -18.08 10.10 6.11
CA SER A 216 -19.12 9.07 6.09
C SER A 216 -19.55 8.67 7.51
N SER A 217 -20.66 7.95 7.63
CA SER A 217 -21.13 7.43 8.93
C SER A 217 -20.26 6.29 9.48
N SER A 218 -19.39 5.71 8.66
CA SER A 218 -18.50 4.60 9.02
C SER A 218 -17.18 4.74 8.27
N GLU A 219 -16.31 5.63 8.77
CA GLU A 219 -15.06 5.97 8.13
C GLU A 219 -14.05 4.82 8.17
N TRP A 220 -13.41 4.53 7.04
CA TRP A 220 -12.23 3.67 6.90
C TRP A 220 -10.94 4.48 6.72
N LEU A 221 -11.07 5.77 6.56
CA LEU A 221 -9.98 6.74 6.55
C LEU A 221 -10.11 7.64 7.78
N ASN A 222 -9.01 7.92 8.44
CA ASN A 222 -9.02 8.91 9.49
C ASN A 222 -9.28 10.29 8.88
N GLY A 223 -10.18 11.07 9.48
CA GLY A 223 -10.22 12.51 9.25
C GLY A 223 -8.99 13.20 9.80
N GLN A 224 -9.05 14.52 9.98
CA GLN A 224 -7.96 15.21 10.64
C GLN A 224 -7.70 14.63 12.04
N SER A 225 -6.45 14.24 12.28
CA SER A 225 -6.03 13.51 13.48
C SER A 225 -4.99 14.28 14.27
N ASN A 226 -4.80 13.87 15.52
CA ASN A 226 -3.67 14.27 16.34
C ASN A 226 -2.91 13.01 16.78
N PRO A 227 -1.66 12.79 16.34
CA PRO A 227 -0.82 13.69 15.50
C PRO A 227 -1.32 13.81 14.05
N LEU A 228 -1.00 14.94 13.40
CA LEU A 228 -1.43 15.22 12.00
C LEU A 228 -0.91 14.19 10.99
N SER A 229 0.19 13.52 11.29
CA SER A 229 0.78 12.47 10.44
C SER A 229 -0.17 11.28 10.21
N GLU A 230 -1.17 11.08 11.06
CA GLU A 230 -2.15 10.00 10.93
C GLU A 230 -3.40 10.41 10.15
N SER A 231 -3.53 11.71 9.82
CA SER A 231 -4.67 12.23 9.07
C SER A 231 -4.71 11.64 7.67
N TYR A 232 -5.92 11.38 7.19
CA TYR A 232 -6.19 10.91 5.83
C TYR A 232 -5.53 9.58 5.46
N HIS A 233 -5.21 8.75 6.46
CA HIS A 233 -4.69 7.40 6.28
C HIS A 233 -5.75 6.34 6.62
N PRO A 234 -5.70 5.17 5.97
CA PRO A 234 -6.60 4.06 6.29
C PRO A 234 -6.45 3.63 7.76
N ASN A 235 -7.56 3.59 8.48
CA ASN A 235 -7.62 3.04 9.84
C ASN A 235 -7.62 1.50 9.81
N VAL A 236 -7.81 0.85 10.95
CA VAL A 236 -7.81 -0.62 11.04
C VAL A 236 -8.85 -1.26 10.11
N SER A 237 -10.03 -0.66 9.96
CA SER A 237 -11.07 -1.14 9.04
C SER A 237 -10.67 -0.94 7.57
N GLY A 238 -10.08 0.21 7.24
CA GLY A 238 -9.55 0.46 5.90
C GLY A 238 -8.41 -0.49 5.52
N GLN A 239 -7.51 -0.79 6.46
CA GLN A 239 -6.46 -1.78 6.24
C GLN A 239 -7.01 -3.21 6.08
N ALA A 240 -8.10 -3.55 6.77
CA ALA A 240 -8.79 -4.83 6.58
C ALA A 240 -9.41 -4.92 5.19
N GLU A 241 -9.98 -3.83 4.67
CA GLU A 241 -10.51 -3.80 3.30
C GLU A 241 -9.40 -3.87 2.25
N PHE A 242 -8.28 -3.18 2.43
CA PHE A 242 -7.12 -3.38 1.55
C PHE A 242 -6.68 -4.85 1.51
N THR A 243 -6.70 -5.53 2.67
CA THR A 243 -6.42 -6.98 2.72
C THR A 243 -7.40 -7.75 1.83
N THR A 244 -8.70 -7.46 1.96
CA THR A 244 -9.76 -8.09 1.17
C THR A 244 -9.55 -7.85 -0.33
N GLU A 245 -9.26 -6.62 -0.74
CA GLU A 245 -9.04 -6.26 -2.14
C GLU A 245 -7.78 -6.92 -2.72
N VAL A 246 -6.70 -6.98 -1.94
CA VAL A 246 -5.48 -7.69 -2.35
C VAL A 246 -5.74 -9.19 -2.50
N GLU A 247 -6.46 -9.82 -1.55
CA GLU A 247 -6.76 -11.25 -1.60
C GLU A 247 -7.60 -11.67 -2.81
N LYS A 248 -8.47 -10.78 -3.33
CA LYS A 248 -9.29 -11.06 -4.53
C LYS A 248 -8.45 -11.29 -5.78
N VAL A 249 -7.23 -10.79 -5.82
CA VAL A 249 -6.33 -10.87 -6.99
C VAL A 249 -5.16 -11.83 -6.80
N LEU A 250 -5.05 -12.45 -5.63
CA LEU A 250 -4.04 -13.49 -5.38
C LEU A 250 -4.47 -14.83 -5.97
N PRO A 251 -3.52 -15.64 -6.50
CA PRO A 251 -3.80 -16.97 -7.04
C PRO A 251 -4.25 -17.97 -5.99
#